data_07a79b006393c67ec7bb58923e6b3350
#
_entry.id   07a79b006393c67ec7bb58923e6b3350
#
_cell.length_a   1.000
_cell.length_b   1.000
_cell.length_c   1.000
_cell.angle_alpha   90.00
_cell.angle_beta   90.00
_cell.angle_gamma   90.00
#
_symmetry.space_group_name_H-M   'P 1'
#
loop_
_entity.id
_entity.type
_entity.pdbx_description
1 polymer ?
#
loop_
_entity_poly.entity_id
_entity_poly.type
_entity_poly.pdbx_seq_one_letter_code
_entity_poly.pdbx_strand_id
1 'polypeptide(L)'
;VSHTLGSSNFVSTADGRALHYMVAGTGDPTVVFESGMGFSRSAWGLVQPLVAQRFRSVVYDRANLGRSDDDDQPRTLERITEDLDALLTALDSGPYILVGHSYGGTIALASTAADPSRIAGIILVDHSDENLDSYFRPTSLGLQILGTIHRAALDALGRVGLLSHIVRRMMPRMPRDVVEDMTSEDLTWRAGRAANEEDRRFVAGLAGLRDNPPMVNGIPVTVISGARAEFLNEETRSELNAAHQLTAHRLGARHVVARKSGHQIVLTEPRLIADEVFRMAGA
;
A
#
# COMPACT_ATOMS: atom_id res chain seq x y z
N VAL A 1 -14.28 -7.20 -22.32
CA VAL A 1 -13.04 -7.68 -21.67
C VAL A 1 -13.15 -7.31 -20.21
N SER A 2 -12.99 -8.26 -19.30
CA SER A 2 -12.98 -8.00 -17.86
C SER A 2 -11.72 -7.20 -17.50
N HIS A 3 -11.83 -6.30 -16.51
CA HIS A 3 -10.67 -5.53 -16.01
C HIS A 3 -9.63 -6.46 -15.39
N THR A 4 -8.33 -6.13 -15.54
CA THR A 4 -7.21 -6.93 -15.00
C THR A 4 -7.33 -7.16 -13.49
N LEU A 5 -7.80 -6.14 -12.73
CA LEU A 5 -8.02 -6.24 -11.29
C LEU A 5 -9.35 -6.89 -10.89
N GLY A 6 -10.14 -7.38 -11.85
CA GLY A 6 -11.38 -8.11 -11.61
C GLY A 6 -12.64 -7.25 -11.61
N SER A 7 -13.64 -7.64 -10.80
CA SER A 7 -14.93 -6.96 -10.70
C SER A 7 -14.91 -5.80 -9.71
N SER A 8 -15.49 -4.67 -10.13
CA SER A 8 -15.61 -3.42 -9.36
C SER A 8 -16.82 -3.48 -8.42
N ASN A 9 -16.63 -3.07 -7.17
CA ASN A 9 -17.64 -3.08 -6.11
C ASN A 9 -17.44 -1.89 -5.18
N PHE A 10 -18.40 -1.66 -4.29
CA PHE A 10 -18.33 -0.64 -3.24
C PHE A 10 -18.78 -1.21 -1.91
N VAL A 11 -18.18 -0.71 -0.83
CA VAL A 11 -18.61 -0.95 0.55
C VAL A 11 -18.91 0.39 1.22
N SER A 12 -19.92 0.42 2.09
CA SER A 12 -20.23 1.62 2.89
C SER A 12 -19.52 1.54 4.25
N THR A 13 -18.84 2.62 4.61
CA THR A 13 -18.31 2.82 5.96
C THR A 13 -19.44 3.21 6.93
N ALA A 14 -19.16 3.18 8.24
CA ALA A 14 -20.15 3.53 9.26
C ALA A 14 -20.70 4.97 9.14
N ASP A 15 -19.91 5.88 8.60
CA ASP A 15 -20.32 7.28 8.33
C ASP A 15 -20.92 7.50 6.92
N GLY A 16 -21.17 6.43 6.18
CA GLY A 16 -21.89 6.43 4.91
C GLY A 16 -21.04 6.69 3.66
N ARG A 17 -19.70 6.84 3.79
CA ARG A 17 -18.81 6.94 2.62
C ARG A 17 -18.75 5.60 1.88
N ALA A 18 -18.68 5.64 0.56
CA ALA A 18 -18.44 4.47 -0.28
C ALA A 18 -16.93 4.28 -0.54
N LEU A 19 -16.38 3.13 -0.17
CA LEU A 19 -15.03 2.73 -0.54
C LEU A 19 -15.11 1.76 -1.73
N HIS A 20 -14.39 2.09 -2.79
CA HIS A 20 -14.29 1.26 -3.98
C HIS A 20 -13.27 0.14 -3.78
N TYR A 21 -13.62 -1.05 -4.23
CA TYR A 21 -12.69 -2.19 -4.27
C TYR A 21 -12.92 -3.05 -5.50
N MET A 22 -11.90 -3.81 -5.88
CA MET A 22 -11.97 -4.78 -6.97
C MET A 22 -11.56 -6.16 -6.50
N VAL A 23 -12.24 -7.18 -7.01
CA VAL A 23 -12.05 -8.59 -6.63
C VAL A 23 -11.69 -9.41 -7.85
N ALA A 24 -10.62 -10.19 -7.74
CA ALA A 24 -10.22 -11.20 -8.73
C ALA A 24 -9.87 -12.53 -8.05
N GLY A 25 -10.00 -13.63 -8.78
CA GLY A 25 -9.72 -14.97 -8.28
C GLY A 25 -10.78 -15.49 -7.30
N THR A 26 -10.55 -16.71 -6.82
CA THR A 26 -11.40 -17.44 -5.86
C THR A 26 -10.53 -18.28 -4.94
N GLY A 27 -11.09 -18.75 -3.82
CA GLY A 27 -10.37 -19.59 -2.85
C GLY A 27 -9.95 -18.82 -1.59
N ASP A 28 -9.55 -19.58 -0.58
CA ASP A 28 -9.18 -19.09 0.74
C ASP A 28 -7.70 -19.35 1.03
N PRO A 29 -7.06 -18.48 1.82
CA PRO A 29 -7.56 -17.26 2.43
C PRO A 29 -7.78 -16.12 1.42
N THR A 30 -8.65 -15.15 1.74
CA THR A 30 -8.76 -13.92 0.95
C THR A 30 -7.54 -13.03 1.20
N VAL A 31 -6.89 -12.57 0.11
CA VAL A 31 -5.73 -11.68 0.17
C VAL A 31 -6.18 -10.24 -0.09
N VAL A 32 -5.92 -9.34 0.85
CA VAL A 32 -6.28 -7.91 0.75
C VAL A 32 -5.00 -7.08 0.65
N PHE A 33 -4.97 -6.20 -0.35
CA PHE A 33 -3.80 -5.38 -0.66
C PHE A 33 -4.00 -3.93 -0.22
N GLU A 34 -3.05 -3.41 0.55
CA GLU A 34 -3.03 -2.02 1.05
C GLU A 34 -1.92 -1.22 0.37
N SER A 35 -2.31 -0.17 -0.36
CA SER A 35 -1.39 0.62 -1.19
C SER A 35 -0.57 1.61 -0.37
N GLY A 36 0.56 2.05 -0.94
CA GLY A 36 1.37 3.13 -0.38
C GLY A 36 0.64 4.48 -0.36
N MET A 37 1.25 5.48 0.26
CA MET A 37 0.70 6.82 0.40
C MET A 37 0.35 7.43 -0.95
N GLY A 38 -0.90 7.93 -1.08
CA GLY A 38 -1.37 8.63 -2.27
C GLY A 38 -1.62 7.76 -3.50
N PHE A 39 -1.56 6.43 -3.38
CA PHE A 39 -1.83 5.49 -4.46
C PHE A 39 -3.12 4.72 -4.23
N SER A 40 -3.88 4.52 -5.32
CA SER A 40 -5.06 3.67 -5.37
C SER A 40 -4.69 2.18 -5.52
N ARG A 41 -5.71 1.35 -5.73
CA ARG A 41 -5.59 -0.07 -6.07
C ARG A 41 -4.67 -0.36 -7.26
N SER A 42 -4.47 0.60 -8.17
CA SER A 42 -3.68 0.46 -9.39
C SER A 42 -2.22 0.07 -9.12
N ALA A 43 -1.67 0.43 -7.95
CA ALA A 43 -0.33 0.06 -7.52
C ALA A 43 -0.09 -1.47 -7.55
N TRP A 44 -1.13 -2.26 -7.40
CA TRP A 44 -1.08 -3.72 -7.33
C TRP A 44 -1.28 -4.43 -8.68
N GLY A 45 -1.31 -3.68 -9.80
CA GLY A 45 -1.60 -4.20 -11.14
C GLY A 45 -0.69 -5.33 -11.65
N LEU A 46 0.52 -5.47 -11.10
CA LEU A 46 1.43 -6.58 -11.41
C LEU A 46 1.40 -7.72 -10.39
N VAL A 47 0.91 -7.48 -9.17
CA VAL A 47 0.93 -8.48 -8.09
C VAL A 47 -0.41 -9.20 -7.98
N GLN A 48 -1.52 -8.45 -7.90
CA GLN A 48 -2.85 -9.03 -7.72
C GLN A 48 -3.19 -10.11 -8.76
N PRO A 49 -2.93 -9.92 -10.08
CA PRO A 49 -3.24 -10.95 -11.08
C PRO A 49 -2.45 -12.25 -10.90
N LEU A 50 -1.27 -12.20 -10.27
CA LEU A 50 -0.50 -13.41 -9.93
C LEU A 50 -1.15 -14.16 -8.76
N VAL A 51 -1.57 -13.42 -7.72
CA VAL A 51 -2.23 -14.00 -6.54
C VAL A 51 -3.62 -14.52 -6.88
N ALA A 52 -4.34 -13.82 -7.75
CA ALA A 52 -5.69 -14.19 -8.21
C ALA A 52 -5.75 -15.53 -8.96
N GLN A 53 -4.61 -16.08 -9.39
CA GLN A 53 -4.54 -17.43 -9.99
C GLN A 53 -4.85 -18.53 -8.99
N ARG A 54 -4.72 -18.28 -7.68
CA ARG A 54 -4.88 -19.30 -6.62
C ARG A 54 -5.83 -18.89 -5.50
N PHE A 55 -5.98 -17.58 -5.25
CA PHE A 55 -6.71 -17.05 -4.11
C PHE A 55 -7.67 -15.94 -4.52
N ARG A 56 -8.74 -15.78 -3.78
CA ARG A 56 -9.54 -14.57 -3.84
C ARG A 56 -8.67 -13.40 -3.40
N SER A 57 -8.57 -12.37 -4.23
CA SER A 57 -7.69 -11.22 -4.01
C SER A 57 -8.45 -9.92 -4.18
N VAL A 58 -8.26 -9.01 -3.24
CA VAL A 58 -8.96 -7.73 -3.14
C VAL A 58 -7.95 -6.60 -3.14
N VAL A 59 -8.13 -5.66 -4.04
CA VAL A 59 -7.45 -4.35 -4.03
C VAL A 59 -8.50 -3.27 -3.83
N TYR A 60 -8.18 -2.18 -3.13
CA TYR A 60 -9.15 -1.14 -2.86
C TYR A 60 -8.54 0.26 -2.90
N ASP A 61 -9.40 1.24 -2.95
CA ASP A 61 -9.04 2.64 -2.91
C ASP A 61 -9.37 3.18 -1.51
N ARG A 62 -8.39 3.73 -0.80
CA ARG A 62 -8.67 4.48 0.42
C ARG A 62 -9.53 5.72 0.10
N ALA A 63 -10.24 6.23 1.08
CA ALA A 63 -10.97 7.49 0.92
C ALA A 63 -10.07 8.60 0.37
N ASN A 64 -10.60 9.48 -0.46
CA ASN A 64 -9.90 10.52 -1.24
C ASN A 64 -9.07 10.00 -2.42
N LEU A 65 -8.96 8.68 -2.64
CA LEU A 65 -8.19 8.07 -3.72
C LEU A 65 -9.10 7.29 -4.68
N GLY A 66 -8.61 7.10 -5.90
CA GLY A 66 -9.28 6.28 -6.91
C GLY A 66 -10.77 6.66 -7.09
N ARG A 67 -11.64 5.68 -6.94
CA ARG A 67 -13.09 5.80 -7.07
C ARG A 67 -13.85 5.87 -5.73
N SER A 68 -13.12 5.85 -4.62
CA SER A 68 -13.72 6.01 -3.29
C SER A 68 -14.18 7.43 -3.05
N ASP A 69 -15.16 7.59 -2.17
CA ASP A 69 -15.64 8.91 -1.76
C ASP A 69 -14.57 9.74 -1.05
N ASP A 70 -14.78 11.04 -1.02
CA ASP A 70 -13.95 11.95 -0.27
C ASP A 70 -14.27 11.87 1.24
N ASP A 71 -13.25 12.10 2.05
CA ASP A 71 -13.31 12.20 3.50
C ASP A 71 -12.77 13.57 3.92
N ASP A 72 -13.61 14.37 4.55
CA ASP A 72 -13.26 15.71 5.04
C ASP A 72 -12.57 15.66 6.41
N GLN A 73 -12.52 14.49 7.05
CA GLN A 73 -11.83 14.32 8.33
C GLN A 73 -10.32 14.14 8.12
N PRO A 74 -9.51 14.51 9.13
CA PRO A 74 -8.07 14.29 9.08
C PRO A 74 -7.74 12.81 8.84
N ARG A 75 -6.89 12.53 7.85
CA ARG A 75 -6.46 11.17 7.50
C ARG A 75 -5.40 10.66 8.48
N THR A 76 -5.79 10.47 9.75
CA THR A 76 -4.93 9.85 10.76
C THR A 76 -4.78 8.35 10.50
N LEU A 77 -3.77 7.72 11.08
CA LEU A 77 -3.57 6.27 10.97
C LEU A 77 -4.81 5.49 11.47
N GLU A 78 -5.39 5.92 12.57
CA GLU A 78 -6.61 5.33 13.16
C GLU A 78 -7.78 5.43 12.18
N ARG A 79 -8.01 6.62 11.58
CA ARG A 79 -9.08 6.83 10.61
C ARG A 79 -8.94 5.95 9.37
N ILE A 80 -7.69 5.74 8.92
CA ILE A 80 -7.41 4.87 7.76
C ILE A 80 -7.59 3.39 8.14
N THR A 81 -7.20 2.98 9.33
CA THR A 81 -7.41 1.60 9.81
C THR A 81 -8.89 1.27 10.02
N GLU A 82 -9.72 2.24 10.44
CA GLU A 82 -11.18 2.09 10.50
C GLU A 82 -11.78 1.85 9.11
N ASP A 83 -11.31 2.54 8.07
CA ASP A 83 -11.74 2.31 6.69
C ASP A 83 -11.36 0.89 6.21
N LEU A 84 -10.14 0.42 6.50
CA LEU A 84 -9.73 -0.95 6.20
C LEU A 84 -10.58 -1.99 6.96
N ASP A 85 -10.87 -1.76 8.24
CA ASP A 85 -11.72 -2.63 9.03
C ASP A 85 -13.16 -2.72 8.48
N ALA A 86 -13.72 -1.59 8.03
CA ALA A 86 -15.02 -1.57 7.37
C ALA A 86 -15.01 -2.42 6.09
N LEU A 87 -13.94 -2.35 5.28
CA LEU A 87 -13.78 -3.21 4.11
C LEU A 87 -13.73 -4.70 4.51
N LEU A 88 -12.87 -5.06 5.46
CA LEU A 88 -12.72 -6.46 5.92
C LEU A 88 -14.05 -7.01 6.48
N THR A 89 -14.81 -6.18 7.20
CA THR A 89 -16.12 -6.55 7.73
C THR A 89 -17.12 -6.81 6.60
N ALA A 90 -17.18 -5.94 5.59
CA ALA A 90 -18.11 -6.08 4.48
C ALA A 90 -17.78 -7.23 3.52
N LEU A 91 -16.50 -7.59 3.40
CA LEU A 91 -16.07 -8.74 2.60
C LEU A 91 -16.55 -10.07 3.19
N ASP A 92 -16.72 -10.15 4.51
CA ASP A 92 -17.22 -11.31 5.28
C ASP A 92 -16.66 -12.66 4.79
N SER A 93 -15.39 -12.68 4.47
CA SER A 93 -14.70 -13.81 3.81
C SER A 93 -13.33 -14.10 4.40
N GLY A 94 -13.15 -13.81 5.70
CA GLY A 94 -11.93 -14.17 6.41
C GLY A 94 -11.73 -15.68 6.57
N PRO A 95 -10.54 -16.14 6.95
CA PRO A 95 -9.42 -15.30 7.39
C PRO A 95 -8.72 -14.57 6.23
N TYR A 96 -8.09 -13.42 6.54
CA TYR A 96 -7.41 -12.56 5.58
C TYR A 96 -5.90 -12.64 5.68
N ILE A 97 -5.20 -12.58 4.52
CA ILE A 97 -3.80 -12.20 4.46
C ILE A 97 -3.74 -10.75 4.01
N LEU A 98 -3.18 -9.86 4.83
CA LEU A 98 -2.96 -8.46 4.48
C LEU A 98 -1.58 -8.29 3.84
N VAL A 99 -1.53 -7.61 2.70
CA VAL A 99 -0.29 -7.30 1.99
C VAL A 99 -0.18 -5.79 1.83
N GLY A 100 0.72 -5.15 2.57
CA GLY A 100 0.84 -3.69 2.56
C GLY A 100 2.19 -3.22 2.03
N HIS A 101 2.17 -2.24 1.11
CA HIS A 101 3.37 -1.60 0.57
C HIS A 101 3.58 -0.23 1.17
N SER A 102 4.83 0.10 1.56
CA SER A 102 5.17 1.43 2.08
C SER A 102 4.27 1.81 3.27
N TYR A 103 3.59 2.94 3.26
CA TYR A 103 2.62 3.32 4.30
C TYR A 103 1.49 2.31 4.46
N GLY A 104 1.08 1.63 3.38
CA GLY A 104 0.10 0.54 3.45
C GLY A 104 0.53 -0.63 4.33
N GLY A 105 1.83 -0.91 4.43
CA GLY A 105 2.33 -1.91 5.37
C GLY A 105 2.17 -1.49 6.84
N THR A 106 2.40 -0.21 7.13
CA THR A 106 2.14 0.38 8.46
C THR A 106 0.66 0.29 8.83
N ILE A 107 -0.24 0.62 7.88
CA ILE A 107 -1.70 0.52 8.05
C ILE A 107 -2.11 -0.92 8.33
N ALA A 108 -1.64 -1.89 7.53
CA ALA A 108 -1.94 -3.30 7.70
C ALA A 108 -1.48 -3.84 9.07
N LEU A 109 -0.29 -3.44 9.50
CA LEU A 109 0.25 -3.83 10.81
C LEU A 109 -0.56 -3.21 11.97
N ALA A 110 -0.90 -1.92 11.89
CA ALA A 110 -1.70 -1.22 12.90
C ALA A 110 -3.12 -1.79 13.00
N SER A 111 -3.79 -2.05 11.85
CA SER A 111 -5.11 -2.67 11.79
C SER A 111 -5.10 -4.07 12.41
N THR A 112 -4.10 -4.90 12.09
CA THR A 112 -3.97 -6.24 12.68
C THR A 112 -3.73 -6.21 14.19
N ALA A 113 -2.93 -5.25 14.67
CA ALA A 113 -2.68 -5.12 16.12
C ALA A 113 -3.94 -4.66 16.88
N ALA A 114 -4.84 -3.91 16.23
CA ALA A 114 -6.11 -3.49 16.80
C ALA A 114 -7.13 -4.65 16.86
N ASP A 115 -7.25 -5.45 15.80
CA ASP A 115 -8.09 -6.65 15.76
C ASP A 115 -7.44 -7.78 14.95
N PRO A 116 -6.71 -8.70 15.62
CA PRO A 116 -6.08 -9.84 14.95
C PRO A 116 -7.04 -10.99 14.61
N SER A 117 -8.28 -10.95 15.08
CA SER A 117 -9.19 -12.12 15.08
C SER A 117 -9.50 -12.67 13.68
N ARG A 118 -9.43 -11.83 12.66
CA ARG A 118 -9.74 -12.18 11.27
C ARG A 118 -8.51 -12.33 10.37
N ILE A 119 -7.30 -12.15 10.93
CA ILE A 119 -6.05 -12.09 10.15
C ILE A 119 -5.29 -13.42 10.24
N ALA A 120 -5.04 -14.04 9.10
CA ALA A 120 -4.24 -15.26 8.96
C ALA A 120 -2.75 -14.97 8.74
N GLY A 121 -2.39 -13.76 8.30
CA GLY A 121 -1.00 -13.38 8.08
C GLY A 121 -0.85 -11.96 7.54
N ILE A 122 0.37 -11.42 7.63
CA ILE A 122 0.72 -10.08 7.15
C ILE A 122 2.01 -10.13 6.33
N ILE A 123 2.01 -9.45 5.19
CA ILE A 123 3.22 -9.23 4.38
C ILE A 123 3.47 -7.74 4.28
N LEU A 124 4.56 -7.29 4.87
CA LEU A 124 5.02 -5.91 4.90
C LEU A 124 6.04 -5.71 3.78
N VAL A 125 5.67 -4.98 2.74
CA VAL A 125 6.49 -4.79 1.53
C VAL A 125 7.15 -3.42 1.57
N ASP A 126 8.43 -3.37 1.89
CA ASP A 126 9.25 -2.15 2.06
C ASP A 126 8.48 -1.05 2.82
N HIS A 127 7.87 -1.46 3.94
CA HIS A 127 6.90 -0.65 4.66
C HIS A 127 7.55 0.56 5.34
N SER A 128 6.75 1.57 5.62
CA SER A 128 7.17 2.72 6.42
C SER A 128 7.27 2.30 7.88
N ASP A 129 8.50 2.07 8.34
CA ASP A 129 8.77 1.51 9.66
C ASP A 129 8.90 2.62 10.71
N GLU A 130 8.23 2.47 11.84
CA GLU A 130 8.27 3.41 12.96
C GLU A 130 9.66 3.56 13.59
N ASN A 131 10.56 2.60 13.35
CA ASN A 131 11.94 2.67 13.85
C ASN A 131 12.89 3.45 12.93
N LEU A 132 12.43 3.97 11.78
CA LEU A 132 13.26 4.76 10.89
C LEU A 132 13.37 6.22 11.37
N ASP A 133 14.53 6.58 11.94
CA ASP A 133 14.76 7.92 12.51
C ASP A 133 14.67 9.05 11.49
N SER A 134 15.00 8.80 10.23
CA SER A 134 14.95 9.84 9.20
C SER A 134 13.54 10.41 8.97
N TYR A 135 12.46 9.67 9.28
CA TYR A 135 11.09 10.19 9.22
C TYR A 135 10.81 11.30 10.24
N PHE A 136 11.54 11.34 11.34
CA PHE A 136 11.36 12.32 12.43
C PHE A 136 12.31 13.52 12.30
N ARG A 137 13.17 13.54 11.28
CA ARG A 137 14.05 14.68 11.00
C ARG A 137 13.25 15.76 10.23
N PRO A 138 13.47 17.06 10.52
CA PRO A 138 12.82 18.14 9.79
C PRO A 138 13.10 18.05 8.28
N THR A 139 12.05 17.99 7.47
CA THR A 139 12.18 18.05 6.00
C THR A 139 12.43 19.49 5.55
N SER A 140 13.32 19.68 4.58
CA SER A 140 13.58 21.02 4.04
C SER A 140 12.36 21.54 3.27
N LEU A 141 12.02 22.83 3.46
CA LEU A 141 10.95 23.52 2.73
C LEU A 141 11.12 23.38 1.20
N GLY A 142 12.37 23.32 0.71
CA GLY A 142 12.68 23.12 -0.70
C GLY A 142 12.17 21.80 -1.28
N LEU A 143 12.25 20.72 -0.53
CA LEU A 143 11.72 19.41 -0.97
C LEU A 143 10.19 19.40 -1.04
N GLN A 144 9.50 20.06 -0.11
CA GLN A 144 8.05 20.20 -0.13
C GLN A 144 7.56 21.01 -1.34
N ILE A 145 8.23 22.15 -1.65
CA ILE A 145 7.93 22.96 -2.84
C ILE A 145 8.17 22.16 -4.12
N LEU A 146 9.28 21.46 -4.23
CA LEU A 146 9.61 20.63 -5.40
C LEU A 146 8.56 19.54 -5.62
N GLY A 147 8.11 18.86 -4.57
CA GLY A 147 7.04 17.88 -4.64
C GLY A 147 5.72 18.47 -5.15
N THR A 148 5.37 19.70 -4.74
CA THR A 148 4.17 20.39 -5.20
C THR A 148 4.25 20.77 -6.68
N ILE A 149 5.40 21.28 -7.15
CA ILE A 149 5.64 21.60 -8.57
C ILE A 149 5.57 20.34 -9.43
N HIS A 150 6.17 19.24 -8.97
CA HIS A 150 6.15 17.96 -9.68
C HIS A 150 4.71 17.44 -9.87
N ARG A 151 3.89 17.47 -8.83
CA ARG A 151 2.47 17.06 -8.90
C ARG A 151 1.66 17.94 -9.86
N ALA A 152 1.85 19.27 -9.82
CA ALA A 152 1.16 20.17 -10.74
C ALA A 152 1.53 19.90 -12.21
N ALA A 153 2.80 19.56 -12.48
CA ALA A 153 3.24 19.18 -13.83
C ALA A 153 2.61 17.86 -14.29
N LEU A 154 2.52 16.87 -13.43
CA LEU A 154 1.86 15.58 -13.74
C LEU A 154 0.37 15.78 -14.05
N ASP A 155 -0.35 16.58 -13.26
CA ASP A 155 -1.76 16.89 -13.50
C ASP A 155 -1.96 17.60 -14.85
N ALA A 156 -1.10 18.57 -15.20
CA ALA A 156 -1.15 19.26 -16.49
C ALA A 156 -0.92 18.28 -17.67
N LEU A 157 0.04 17.36 -17.56
CA LEU A 157 0.30 16.32 -18.57
C LEU A 157 -0.88 15.34 -18.69
N GLY A 158 -1.53 15.02 -17.55
CA GLY A 158 -2.73 14.18 -17.53
C GLY A 158 -3.88 14.77 -18.32
N ARG A 159 -4.15 16.07 -18.15
CA ARG A 159 -5.24 16.80 -18.84
C ARG A 159 -5.11 16.81 -20.35
N VAL A 160 -3.89 16.75 -20.88
CA VAL A 160 -3.64 16.70 -22.35
C VAL A 160 -3.49 15.27 -22.87
N GLY A 161 -3.75 14.24 -22.05
CA GLY A 161 -3.71 12.82 -22.44
C GLY A 161 -2.31 12.27 -22.74
N LEU A 162 -1.25 13.06 -22.51
CA LEU A 162 0.13 12.65 -22.78
C LEU A 162 0.69 11.72 -21.71
N LEU A 163 0.15 11.83 -20.49
CA LEU A 163 0.66 11.12 -19.32
C LEU A 163 0.52 9.59 -19.45
N SER A 164 -0.61 9.10 -19.98
CA SER A 164 -0.82 7.66 -20.18
C SER A 164 0.20 7.07 -21.16
N HIS A 165 0.57 7.81 -22.20
CA HIS A 165 1.59 7.38 -23.14
C HIS A 165 2.98 7.29 -22.48
N ILE A 166 3.32 8.28 -21.67
CA ILE A 166 4.59 8.30 -20.91
C ILE A 166 4.64 7.13 -19.92
N VAL A 167 3.59 6.94 -19.12
CA VAL A 167 3.52 5.86 -18.13
C VAL A 167 3.60 4.49 -18.80
N ARG A 168 2.89 4.26 -19.90
CA ARG A 168 3.00 3.01 -20.68
C ARG A 168 4.42 2.72 -21.15
N ARG A 169 5.15 3.76 -21.54
CA ARG A 169 6.55 3.60 -21.96
C ARG A 169 7.48 3.30 -20.79
N MET A 170 7.21 3.86 -19.63
CA MET A 170 8.01 3.64 -18.41
C MET A 170 7.67 2.30 -17.74
N MET A 171 6.44 1.84 -17.86
CA MET A 171 5.92 0.62 -17.21
C MET A 171 5.37 -0.38 -18.25
N PRO A 172 6.21 -0.92 -19.15
CA PRO A 172 5.76 -1.75 -20.26
C PRO A 172 5.10 -3.08 -19.87
N ARG A 173 5.30 -3.53 -18.62
CA ARG A 173 4.67 -4.74 -18.06
C ARG A 173 3.31 -4.49 -17.45
N MET A 174 2.97 -3.22 -17.14
CA MET A 174 1.69 -2.87 -16.52
C MET A 174 0.55 -3.07 -17.53
N PRO A 175 -0.54 -3.75 -17.17
CA PRO A 175 -1.72 -3.89 -18.02
C PRO A 175 -2.28 -2.53 -18.43
N ARG A 176 -2.83 -2.44 -19.66
CA ARG A 176 -3.28 -1.16 -20.21
C ARG A 176 -4.40 -0.50 -19.43
N ASP A 177 -5.38 -1.28 -19.01
CA ASP A 177 -6.51 -0.84 -18.19
C ASP A 177 -6.04 -0.31 -16.82
N VAL A 178 -5.04 -0.96 -16.21
CA VAL A 178 -4.43 -0.47 -14.95
C VAL A 178 -3.64 0.82 -15.18
N VAL A 179 -2.94 0.97 -16.32
CA VAL A 179 -2.28 2.24 -16.69
C VAL A 179 -3.31 3.35 -16.90
N GLU A 180 -4.47 3.04 -17.47
CA GLU A 180 -5.57 3.99 -17.65
C GLU A 180 -6.13 4.44 -16.29
N ASP A 181 -6.38 3.52 -15.35
CA ASP A 181 -6.75 3.84 -13.98
C ASP A 181 -5.67 4.70 -13.29
N MET A 182 -4.42 4.26 -13.32
CA MET A 182 -3.30 4.98 -12.71
C MET A 182 -3.18 6.42 -13.21
N THR A 183 -3.32 6.64 -14.51
CA THR A 183 -3.18 7.97 -15.10
C THR A 183 -4.38 8.87 -14.87
N SER A 184 -5.59 8.31 -14.79
CA SER A 184 -6.84 9.06 -14.57
C SER A 184 -7.18 9.26 -13.09
N GLU A 185 -6.62 8.45 -12.20
CA GLU A 185 -6.98 8.45 -10.78
C GLU A 185 -5.81 8.83 -9.87
N ASP A 186 -4.60 8.22 -10.05
CA ASP A 186 -3.47 8.44 -9.12
C ASP A 186 -2.62 9.66 -9.50
N LEU A 187 -2.45 9.93 -10.79
CA LEU A 187 -1.63 11.04 -11.27
C LEU A 187 -2.47 12.31 -11.47
N THR A 188 -3.30 12.62 -10.50
CA THR A 188 -4.24 13.73 -10.52
C THR A 188 -4.01 14.70 -9.35
N TRP A 189 -4.56 15.91 -9.47
CA TRP A 189 -4.57 16.88 -8.36
C TRP A 189 -5.31 16.33 -7.13
N ARG A 190 -6.40 15.55 -7.33
CA ARG A 190 -7.17 14.92 -6.25
C ARG A 190 -6.29 13.95 -5.46
N ALA A 191 -5.60 13.02 -6.14
CA ALA A 191 -4.68 12.09 -5.50
C ALA A 191 -3.51 12.81 -4.81
N GLY A 192 -3.00 13.88 -5.41
CA GLY A 192 -1.96 14.71 -4.79
C GLY A 192 -2.42 15.39 -3.49
N ARG A 193 -3.68 15.85 -3.42
CA ARG A 193 -4.28 16.35 -2.18
C ARG A 193 -4.40 15.25 -1.13
N ALA A 194 -4.91 14.08 -1.52
CA ALA A 194 -5.02 12.92 -0.64
C ALA A 194 -3.67 12.51 -0.05
N ALA A 195 -2.63 12.42 -0.88
CA ALA A 195 -1.28 12.14 -0.43
C ALA A 195 -0.78 13.18 0.60
N ASN A 196 -1.06 14.48 0.38
CA ASN A 196 -0.68 15.52 1.32
C ASN A 196 -1.45 15.43 2.65
N GLU A 197 -2.73 15.03 2.65
CA GLU A 197 -3.50 14.86 3.88
C GLU A 197 -2.99 13.65 4.69
N GLU A 198 -2.64 12.54 4.02
CA GLU A 198 -1.97 11.39 4.65
C GLU A 198 -0.60 11.81 5.23
N ASP A 199 0.24 12.51 4.45
CA ASP A 199 1.58 12.95 4.85
C ASP A 199 1.57 13.86 6.09
N ARG A 200 0.59 14.77 6.20
CA ARG A 200 0.44 15.66 7.38
C ARG A 200 0.27 14.90 8.70
N ARG A 201 -0.27 13.69 8.65
CA ARG A 201 -0.53 12.85 9.84
C ARG A 201 0.43 11.68 9.98
N PHE A 202 1.22 11.43 8.94
CA PHE A 202 2.13 10.30 8.82
C PHE A 202 3.11 10.20 9.99
N VAL A 203 3.87 11.28 10.25
CA VAL A 203 4.88 11.29 11.32
C VAL A 203 4.24 11.11 12.69
N ALA A 204 3.06 11.71 12.93
CA ALA A 204 2.34 11.55 14.20
C ALA A 204 1.86 10.11 14.38
N GLY A 205 1.34 9.47 13.32
CA GLY A 205 0.96 8.05 13.35
C GLY A 205 2.15 7.14 13.66
N LEU A 206 3.29 7.34 12.99
CA LEU A 206 4.51 6.59 13.27
C LEU A 206 5.03 6.82 14.69
N ALA A 207 4.96 8.05 15.22
CA ALA A 207 5.34 8.34 16.60
C ALA A 207 4.49 7.56 17.60
N GLY A 208 3.16 7.51 17.39
CA GLY A 208 2.27 6.70 18.21
C GLY A 208 2.62 5.21 18.20
N LEU A 209 2.98 4.66 17.02
CA LEU A 209 3.45 3.27 16.91
C LEU A 209 4.83 3.05 17.53
N ARG A 210 5.72 4.05 17.49
CA ARG A 210 7.04 3.98 18.16
C ARG A 210 6.88 3.95 19.69
N ASP A 211 5.97 4.77 20.23
CA ASP A 211 5.69 4.83 21.66
C ASP A 211 4.96 3.57 22.16
N ASN A 212 4.12 2.98 21.31
CA ASN A 212 3.37 1.76 21.59
C ASN A 212 3.52 0.77 20.41
N PRO A 213 4.65 0.05 20.35
CA PRO A 213 4.94 -0.82 19.21
C PRO A 213 3.87 -1.89 18.99
N PRO A 214 3.30 -2.01 17.77
CA PRO A 214 2.23 -2.95 17.50
C PRO A 214 2.71 -4.39 17.66
N MET A 215 1.92 -5.20 18.36
CA MET A 215 2.16 -6.62 18.58
C MET A 215 1.03 -7.44 17.94
N VAL A 216 1.43 -8.44 17.17
CA VAL A 216 0.50 -9.31 16.42
C VAL A 216 0.75 -10.79 16.79
N ASN A 217 0.70 -11.07 18.09
CA ASN A 217 1.05 -12.38 18.64
C ASN A 217 0.29 -13.53 17.97
N GLY A 218 1.03 -14.52 17.49
CA GLY A 218 0.47 -15.71 16.83
C GLY A 218 0.11 -15.53 15.35
N ILE A 219 0.17 -14.30 14.81
CA ILE A 219 -0.05 -14.05 13.40
C ILE A 219 1.29 -14.17 12.63
N PRO A 220 1.38 -15.00 11.58
CA PRO A 220 2.56 -15.06 10.74
C PRO A 220 2.83 -13.72 10.05
N VAL A 221 4.08 -13.24 10.12
CA VAL A 221 4.51 -12.00 9.48
C VAL A 221 5.68 -12.28 8.54
N THR A 222 5.65 -11.65 7.37
CA THR A 222 6.82 -11.53 6.48
C THR A 222 7.14 -10.06 6.25
N VAL A 223 8.39 -9.69 6.42
CA VAL A 223 8.93 -8.36 6.06
C VAL A 223 9.78 -8.52 4.81
N ILE A 224 9.46 -7.79 3.75
CA ILE A 224 10.22 -7.77 2.49
C ILE A 224 10.88 -6.40 2.37
N SER A 225 12.21 -6.36 2.31
CA SER A 225 12.99 -5.12 2.20
C SER A 225 13.65 -5.01 0.83
N GLY A 226 13.64 -3.83 0.22
CA GLY A 226 14.42 -3.54 -0.98
C GLY A 226 15.92 -3.48 -0.69
N ALA A 227 16.74 -3.98 -1.62
CA ALA A 227 18.20 -3.97 -1.47
C ALA A 227 18.86 -2.71 -2.08
N ARG A 228 18.16 -2.00 -2.99
CA ARG A 228 18.73 -0.89 -3.75
C ARG A 228 18.29 0.46 -3.21
N ALA A 229 19.17 1.43 -3.24
CA ALA A 229 18.85 2.79 -2.81
C ALA A 229 17.79 3.46 -3.70
N GLU A 230 17.89 3.35 -5.03
CA GLU A 230 16.99 3.97 -6.02
C GLU A 230 16.67 5.45 -5.68
N PHE A 231 15.44 5.73 -5.23
CA PHE A 231 15.00 7.09 -4.85
C PHE A 231 15.48 7.54 -3.47
N LEU A 232 15.99 6.61 -2.65
CA LEU A 232 16.62 6.89 -1.38
C LEU A 232 18.13 7.01 -1.59
N ASN A 233 18.82 7.77 -0.73
CA ASN A 233 20.27 7.64 -0.67
C ASN A 233 20.65 6.33 0.06
N GLU A 234 21.90 5.90 -0.08
CA GLU A 234 22.42 4.65 0.50
C GLU A 234 22.27 4.62 2.03
N GLU A 235 22.47 5.75 2.69
CA GLU A 235 22.33 5.88 4.15
C GLU A 235 20.88 5.62 4.58
N THR A 236 19.90 6.33 3.98
CA THR A 236 18.48 6.14 4.30
C THR A 236 18.02 4.72 3.97
N ARG A 237 18.52 4.12 2.87
CA ARG A 237 18.21 2.71 2.55
C ARG A 237 18.76 1.77 3.62
N SER A 238 19.97 1.99 4.09
CA SER A 238 20.57 1.20 5.15
C SER A 238 19.81 1.35 6.48
N GLU A 239 19.44 2.58 6.85
CA GLU A 239 18.62 2.86 8.03
C GLU A 239 17.26 2.14 7.96
N LEU A 240 16.57 2.21 6.82
CA LEU A 240 15.28 1.54 6.64
C LEU A 240 15.41 0.02 6.73
N ASN A 241 16.43 -0.55 6.13
CA ASN A 241 16.67 -1.99 6.21
C ASN A 241 16.99 -2.44 7.64
N ALA A 242 17.72 -1.62 8.42
CA ALA A 242 17.95 -1.88 9.84
C ALA A 242 16.64 -1.79 10.66
N ALA A 243 15.79 -0.80 10.39
CA ALA A 243 14.47 -0.69 11.01
C ALA A 243 13.60 -1.93 10.70
N HIS A 244 13.55 -2.37 9.44
CA HIS A 244 12.85 -3.61 9.05
C HIS A 244 13.38 -4.86 9.78
N GLN A 245 14.68 -4.95 10.03
CA GLN A 245 15.26 -6.06 10.81
C GLN A 245 14.82 -6.01 12.27
N LEU A 246 14.76 -4.81 12.88
CA LEU A 246 14.24 -4.64 14.24
C LEU A 246 12.78 -5.07 14.34
N THR A 247 11.95 -4.60 13.42
CA THR A 247 10.54 -4.98 13.36
C THR A 247 10.37 -6.48 13.10
N ALA A 248 11.14 -7.06 12.18
CA ALA A 248 11.11 -8.51 11.93
C ALA A 248 11.51 -9.30 13.18
N HIS A 249 12.53 -8.88 13.92
CA HIS A 249 12.94 -9.52 15.16
C HIS A 249 11.85 -9.40 16.24
N ARG A 250 11.30 -8.21 16.45
CA ARG A 250 10.23 -7.96 17.44
C ARG A 250 8.99 -8.83 17.20
N LEU A 251 8.60 -9.00 15.93
CA LEU A 251 7.41 -9.75 15.52
C LEU A 251 7.66 -11.25 15.28
N GLY A 252 8.90 -11.74 15.44
CA GLY A 252 9.27 -13.10 15.06
C GLY A 252 9.04 -13.37 13.56
N ALA A 253 9.15 -12.35 12.73
CA ALA A 253 8.79 -12.38 11.32
C ALA A 253 9.89 -13.00 10.46
N ARG A 254 9.47 -13.61 9.35
CA ARG A 254 10.37 -13.94 8.25
C ARG A 254 10.84 -12.64 7.57
N HIS A 255 12.14 -12.44 7.45
CA HIS A 255 12.73 -11.32 6.71
C HIS A 255 13.25 -11.78 5.34
N VAL A 256 12.82 -11.10 4.28
CA VAL A 256 13.17 -11.39 2.89
C VAL A 256 13.75 -10.15 2.22
N VAL A 257 14.79 -10.32 1.42
CA VAL A 257 15.44 -9.20 0.72
C VAL A 257 15.14 -9.28 -0.78
N ALA A 258 14.47 -8.27 -1.32
CA ALA A 258 14.23 -8.07 -2.74
C ALA A 258 15.49 -7.50 -3.41
N ARG A 259 16.34 -8.38 -3.90
CA ARG A 259 17.73 -8.04 -4.33
C ARG A 259 17.80 -7.16 -5.58
N LYS A 260 16.74 -7.15 -6.40
CA LYS A 260 16.68 -6.38 -7.66
C LYS A 260 15.95 -5.06 -7.49
N SER A 261 15.37 -4.81 -6.31
CA SER A 261 14.45 -3.70 -6.05
C SER A 261 14.99 -2.73 -5.01
N GLY A 262 14.60 -1.47 -5.12
CA GLY A 262 14.57 -0.52 -4.02
C GLY A 262 13.17 -0.45 -3.41
N HIS A 263 12.58 0.75 -3.34
CA HIS A 263 11.26 0.94 -2.73
C HIS A 263 10.11 0.31 -3.55
N GLN A 264 10.22 0.28 -4.89
CA GLN A 264 9.14 -0.14 -5.78
C GLN A 264 9.13 -1.65 -6.06
N ILE A 265 9.16 -2.48 -5.00
CA ILE A 265 9.14 -3.95 -5.11
C ILE A 265 7.91 -4.43 -5.87
N VAL A 266 6.77 -3.77 -5.69
CA VAL A 266 5.49 -4.06 -6.37
C VAL A 266 5.59 -4.02 -7.90
N LEU A 267 6.53 -3.23 -8.43
CA LEU A 267 6.77 -3.07 -9.88
C LEU A 267 7.95 -3.94 -10.38
N THR A 268 8.97 -4.10 -9.56
CA THR A 268 10.26 -4.66 -9.98
C THR A 268 10.38 -6.15 -9.70
N GLU A 269 9.84 -6.63 -8.57
CA GLU A 269 9.81 -8.05 -8.17
C GLU A 269 8.40 -8.50 -7.72
N PRO A 270 7.33 -8.29 -8.53
CA PRO A 270 5.95 -8.63 -8.14
C PRO A 270 5.77 -10.12 -7.83
N ARG A 271 6.54 -10.99 -8.51
CA ARG A 271 6.52 -12.44 -8.28
C ARG A 271 7.01 -12.79 -6.87
N LEU A 272 8.01 -12.08 -6.34
CA LEU A 272 8.50 -12.31 -4.98
C LEU A 272 7.39 -12.10 -3.94
N ILE A 273 6.56 -11.06 -4.11
CA ILE A 273 5.43 -10.78 -3.23
C ILE A 273 4.39 -11.91 -3.34
N ALA A 274 4.03 -12.32 -4.57
CA ALA A 274 3.09 -13.40 -4.79
C ALA A 274 3.58 -14.74 -4.21
N ASP A 275 4.86 -15.06 -4.37
CA ASP A 275 5.45 -16.28 -3.82
C ASP A 275 5.44 -16.30 -2.28
N GLU A 276 5.64 -15.15 -1.62
CA GLU A 276 5.50 -15.04 -0.16
C GLU A 276 4.03 -15.16 0.29
N VAL A 277 3.06 -14.66 -0.50
CA VAL A 277 1.63 -14.92 -0.26
C VAL A 277 1.34 -16.42 -0.35
N PHE A 278 1.79 -17.09 -1.39
CA PHE A 278 1.59 -18.54 -1.57
C PHE A 278 2.21 -19.35 -0.42
N ARG A 279 3.44 -19.03 -0.06
CA ARG A 279 4.11 -19.65 1.09
C ARG A 279 3.33 -19.45 2.39
N MET A 280 2.83 -18.22 2.66
CA MET A 280 2.09 -17.90 3.89
C MET A 280 0.75 -18.64 3.94
N ALA A 281 0.08 -18.79 2.80
CA ALA A 281 -1.17 -19.54 2.67
C ALA A 281 -0.99 -21.06 2.69
N GLY A 282 0.25 -21.57 2.72
CA GLY A 282 0.53 -23.01 2.69
C GLY A 282 0.35 -23.65 1.33
N ALA A 283 0.47 -22.90 0.23
CA ALA A 283 0.19 -23.34 -1.14
C ALA A 283 1.46 -23.43 -2.02
#